data_39473ddb72af0a6a466dd22fb8df5dbe
#
_entry.id   39473ddb72af0a6a466dd22fb8df5dbe
#
_cell.length_a   1.000
_cell.length_b   1.000
_cell.length_c   1.000
_cell.angle_alpha   90.00
_cell.angle_beta   90.00
_cell.angle_gamma   90.00
#
_symmetry.space_group_name_H-M   'P 1'
#
loop_
_entity.id
_entity.type
_entity.pdbx_description
1 polymer ?
#
loop_
_entity_poly.entity_id
_entity_poly.type
_entity_poly.pdbx_seq_one_letter_code
_entity_poly.pdbx_strand_id
1 'polypeptide(L)'
;VGYEFVFEPALVAIATGAVLSVLLVVPFIAVQYRQWGTLSLGRLVLILAFMLYLVAIPMYTLLPTEIDVAALCAEGGGGTVLLRPFRFVDDFREVARTSSPREFIASSTVQQVVFNVLLFVPLGIFLRALIRLPWWAVIAAGIGTTLLVEFTQLTGNWGLSPCPYRVFEVDDLVTNTTGTVIGLLLAPLLDLWPGTQLDEGDRERVRPINRKRRLIQVFCDWMIFWIGSAVASLGVAFVLAALDMVSLGTPLAGANAVAEALVGVALFVGVPLATHGETLGEKIVLVSVKTRDGRDPGVGAVLLKSVSGWMPFVVSSALGTAGVAGMDLLSLGWIAFTLVYILRRPEGFSMAASGLRRFDDRVALPSS
;
A
#
# COMPACT_ATOMS: atom_id res chain seq x y z
N VAL A 1 35.41 -2.35 -8.10
CA VAL A 1 34.40 -1.88 -9.08
C VAL A 1 33.33 -2.96 -9.15
N GLY A 2 32.25 -2.90 -8.41
CA GLY A 2 31.22 -3.95 -8.50
C GLY A 2 30.02 -3.81 -7.59
N TYR A 3 30.11 -3.07 -6.52
CA TYR A 3 29.02 -3.01 -5.55
C TYR A 3 28.01 -1.85 -5.79
N GLU A 4 28.39 -0.79 -6.49
CA GLU A 4 27.50 0.36 -6.73
C GLU A 4 26.41 0.04 -7.73
N PHE A 5 26.64 -0.82 -8.73
CA PHE A 5 25.67 -1.14 -9.79
C PHE A 5 24.54 -2.07 -9.35
N VAL A 6 24.70 -2.82 -8.27
CA VAL A 6 23.68 -3.79 -7.77
C VAL A 6 22.70 -3.12 -6.79
N PHE A 7 23.14 -2.09 -6.07
CA PHE A 7 22.33 -1.43 -5.04
C PHE A 7 21.29 -0.46 -5.61
N GLU A 8 21.56 0.21 -6.73
CA GLU A 8 20.63 1.20 -7.29
C GLU A 8 19.28 0.60 -7.73
N PRO A 9 19.22 -0.49 -8.53
CA PRO A 9 17.95 -1.09 -8.92
C PRO A 9 17.16 -1.65 -7.73
N ALA A 10 17.86 -2.25 -6.76
CA ALA A 10 17.22 -2.76 -5.56
C ALA A 10 16.63 -1.64 -4.70
N LEU A 11 17.35 -0.53 -4.52
CA LEU A 11 16.86 0.64 -3.79
C LEU A 11 15.66 1.29 -4.49
N VAL A 12 15.69 1.42 -5.81
CA VAL A 12 14.57 1.96 -6.59
C VAL A 12 13.34 1.08 -6.44
N ALA A 13 13.50 -0.24 -6.50
CA ALA A 13 12.38 -1.16 -6.35
C ALA A 13 11.85 -1.20 -4.91
N ILE A 14 12.72 -1.15 -3.88
CA ILE A 14 12.29 -1.00 -2.48
C ILE A 14 11.52 0.30 -2.31
N ALA A 15 12.05 1.41 -2.81
CA ALA A 15 11.39 2.71 -2.72
C ALA A 15 10.05 2.72 -3.45
N THR A 16 10.00 2.22 -4.70
CA THR A 16 8.76 2.13 -5.49
C THR A 16 7.73 1.25 -4.81
N GLY A 17 8.15 0.11 -4.30
CA GLY A 17 7.30 -0.81 -3.58
C GLY A 17 6.79 -0.24 -2.26
N ALA A 18 7.61 0.47 -1.51
CA ALA A 18 7.18 1.18 -0.31
C ALA A 18 6.16 2.27 -0.64
N VAL A 19 6.39 3.05 -1.70
CA VAL A 19 5.44 4.06 -2.18
C VAL A 19 4.10 3.43 -2.57
N LEU A 20 4.10 2.34 -3.35
CA LEU A 20 2.88 1.62 -3.72
C LEU A 20 2.15 1.08 -2.49
N SER A 21 2.86 0.52 -1.51
CA SER A 21 2.27 0.05 -0.26
C SER A 21 1.60 1.18 0.52
N VAL A 22 2.26 2.32 0.60
CA VAL A 22 1.71 3.53 1.24
C VAL A 22 0.47 4.04 0.49
N LEU A 23 0.48 4.06 -0.85
CA LEU A 23 -0.66 4.49 -1.66
C LEU A 23 -1.86 3.56 -1.52
N LEU A 24 -1.65 2.25 -1.38
CA LEU A 24 -2.71 1.25 -1.36
C LEU A 24 -3.30 1.01 0.02
N VAL A 25 -2.59 1.32 1.11
CA VAL A 25 -3.07 1.02 2.47
C VAL A 25 -4.38 1.74 2.81
N VAL A 26 -4.51 3.01 2.43
CA VAL A 26 -5.72 3.81 2.72
C VAL A 26 -6.94 3.34 1.93
N PRO A 27 -6.88 3.17 0.59
CA PRO A 27 -7.94 2.53 -0.18
C PRO A 27 -8.36 1.16 0.38
N PHE A 28 -7.38 0.37 0.82
CA PHE A 28 -7.67 -0.94 1.37
C PHE A 28 -8.42 -0.85 2.72
N ILE A 29 -8.02 0.02 3.61
CA ILE A 29 -8.73 0.29 4.87
C ILE A 29 -10.17 0.76 4.56
N ALA A 30 -10.35 1.64 3.57
CA ALA A 30 -11.66 2.12 3.14
C ALA A 30 -12.56 0.97 2.66
N VAL A 31 -12.04 0.08 1.82
CA VAL A 31 -12.76 -1.12 1.36
C VAL A 31 -13.14 -2.02 2.54
N GLN A 32 -12.23 -2.27 3.48
CA GLN A 32 -12.50 -3.09 4.66
C GLN A 32 -13.60 -2.48 5.55
N TYR A 33 -13.54 -1.17 5.81
CA TYR A 33 -14.58 -0.52 6.59
C TYR A 33 -15.95 -0.52 5.89
N ARG A 34 -15.99 -0.30 4.57
CA ARG A 34 -17.22 -0.37 3.78
C ARG A 34 -17.81 -1.77 3.73
N GLN A 35 -16.98 -2.80 3.64
CA GLN A 35 -17.44 -4.18 3.58
C GLN A 35 -17.87 -4.73 4.95
N TRP A 36 -17.14 -4.34 6.03
CA TRP A 36 -17.26 -5.01 7.34
C TRP A 36 -17.54 -4.07 8.51
N GLY A 37 -17.48 -2.77 8.31
CA GLY A 37 -17.68 -1.75 9.35
C GLY A 37 -16.62 -1.73 10.44
N THR A 38 -15.56 -2.50 10.30
CA THR A 38 -14.47 -2.58 11.29
C THR A 38 -13.17 -3.08 10.64
N LEU A 39 -12.06 -2.77 11.28
CA LEU A 39 -10.75 -3.35 10.99
C LEU A 39 -10.24 -4.04 12.26
N SER A 40 -10.05 -5.35 12.21
CA SER A 40 -9.43 -6.11 13.28
C SER A 40 -7.90 -6.07 13.16
N LEU A 41 -7.19 -6.37 14.27
CA LEU A 41 -5.73 -6.45 14.26
C LEU A 41 -5.23 -7.56 13.32
N GLY A 42 -5.90 -8.73 13.32
CA GLY A 42 -5.55 -9.84 12.42
C GLY A 42 -5.64 -9.42 10.94
N ARG A 43 -6.71 -8.71 10.55
CA ARG A 43 -6.85 -8.19 9.19
C ARG A 43 -5.85 -7.09 8.86
N LEU A 44 -5.53 -6.23 9.80
CA LEU A 44 -4.49 -5.22 9.60
C LEU A 44 -3.14 -5.88 9.30
N VAL A 45 -2.76 -6.91 10.06
CA VAL A 45 -1.52 -7.67 9.81
C VAL A 45 -1.54 -8.33 8.44
N LEU A 46 -2.66 -8.93 8.05
CA LEU A 46 -2.80 -9.53 6.71
C LEU A 46 -2.70 -8.48 5.60
N ILE A 47 -3.27 -7.28 5.79
CA ILE A 47 -3.15 -6.18 4.83
C ILE A 47 -1.69 -5.75 4.68
N LEU A 48 -0.99 -5.54 5.80
CA LEU A 48 0.42 -5.16 5.76
C LEU A 48 1.29 -6.25 5.12
N ALA A 49 1.02 -7.52 5.43
CA ALA A 49 1.69 -8.65 4.79
C ALA A 49 1.41 -8.71 3.28
N PHE A 50 0.16 -8.44 2.86
CA PHE A 50 -0.19 -8.38 1.44
C PHE A 50 0.51 -7.20 0.73
N MET A 51 0.58 -6.02 1.36
CA MET A 51 1.31 -4.87 0.81
C MET A 51 2.80 -5.18 0.64
N LEU A 52 3.41 -5.76 1.68
CA LEU A 52 4.81 -6.22 1.60
C LEU A 52 5.01 -7.23 0.47
N TYR A 53 4.07 -8.16 0.31
CA TYR A 53 4.10 -9.16 -0.75
C TYR A 53 3.98 -8.55 -2.15
N LEU A 54 3.09 -7.56 -2.35
CA LEU A 54 2.98 -6.84 -3.63
C LEU A 54 4.27 -6.12 -4.03
N VAL A 55 5.10 -5.76 -3.05
CA VAL A 55 6.44 -5.23 -3.28
C VAL A 55 7.43 -6.34 -3.60
N ALA A 56 7.38 -7.43 -2.84
CA ALA A 56 8.34 -8.52 -2.96
C ALA A 56 8.28 -9.22 -4.32
N ILE A 57 7.08 -9.42 -4.89
CA ILE A 57 6.93 -10.07 -6.20
C ILE A 57 7.74 -9.37 -7.30
N PRO A 58 7.49 -8.09 -7.63
CA PRO A 58 8.24 -7.44 -8.70
C PRO A 58 9.74 -7.32 -8.39
N MET A 59 10.10 -7.17 -7.11
CA MET A 59 11.51 -7.14 -6.72
C MET A 59 12.22 -8.45 -7.04
N TYR A 60 11.62 -9.56 -6.65
CA TYR A 60 12.22 -10.87 -6.86
C TYR A 60 12.18 -11.30 -8.33
N THR A 61 11.11 -10.97 -9.06
CA THR A 61 10.90 -11.44 -10.42
C THR A 61 11.50 -10.54 -11.50
N LEU A 62 11.54 -9.21 -11.26
CA LEU A 62 11.89 -8.24 -12.31
C LEU A 62 13.28 -7.63 -12.17
N LEU A 63 13.96 -7.82 -11.03
CA LEU A 63 15.32 -7.31 -10.86
C LEU A 63 16.35 -8.38 -11.21
N PRO A 64 17.28 -8.06 -12.10
CA PRO A 64 18.40 -8.95 -12.42
C PRO A 64 19.48 -8.84 -11.33
N THR A 65 19.26 -9.46 -10.17
CA THR A 65 20.15 -9.32 -9.01
C THR A 65 21.50 -10.03 -9.13
N GLU A 66 21.62 -10.99 -10.06
CA GLU A 66 22.82 -11.83 -10.22
C GLU A 66 23.36 -11.88 -11.66
N ILE A 67 22.77 -11.15 -12.60
CA ILE A 67 23.12 -11.21 -14.02
C ILE A 67 23.82 -9.91 -14.41
N ASP A 68 25.02 -10.01 -14.97
CA ASP A 68 25.64 -8.90 -15.71
C ASP A 68 24.89 -8.74 -17.04
N VAL A 69 23.87 -7.86 -17.02
CA VAL A 69 23.02 -7.59 -18.18
C VAL A 69 23.84 -7.07 -19.36
N ALA A 70 24.92 -6.31 -19.12
CA ALA A 70 25.76 -5.79 -20.19
C ALA A 70 26.54 -6.91 -20.88
N ALA A 71 27.11 -7.84 -20.12
CA ALA A 71 27.79 -9.02 -20.65
C ALA A 71 26.79 -9.93 -21.41
N LEU A 72 25.62 -10.20 -20.82
CA LEU A 72 24.57 -10.99 -21.44
C LEU A 72 24.09 -10.38 -22.78
N CYS A 73 23.91 -9.06 -22.82
CA CYS A 73 23.51 -8.37 -24.06
C CYS A 73 24.61 -8.44 -25.14
N ALA A 74 25.88 -8.39 -24.76
CA ALA A 74 27.00 -8.55 -25.69
C ALA A 74 27.05 -9.95 -26.33
N GLU A 75 26.57 -10.99 -25.63
CA GLU A 75 26.47 -12.38 -26.10
C GLU A 75 25.18 -12.69 -26.88
N GLY A 76 24.33 -11.71 -27.12
CA GLY A 76 23.07 -11.87 -27.88
C GLY A 76 21.79 -11.87 -27.05
N GLY A 77 21.89 -11.68 -25.72
CA GLY A 77 20.76 -11.59 -24.82
C GLY A 77 20.06 -12.92 -24.50
N GLY A 78 19.15 -12.89 -23.50
CA GLY A 78 18.45 -14.07 -22.95
C GLY A 78 17.05 -14.34 -23.53
N GLY A 79 16.63 -13.65 -24.59
CA GLY A 79 15.25 -13.64 -25.11
C GLY A 79 14.75 -14.93 -25.77
N THR A 80 15.08 -16.10 -25.24
CA THR A 80 14.61 -17.39 -25.73
C THR A 80 13.25 -17.76 -25.15
N VAL A 81 12.41 -18.45 -25.91
CA VAL A 81 11.10 -18.94 -25.48
C VAL A 81 11.12 -20.46 -25.42
N LEU A 82 10.91 -21.04 -24.24
CA LEU A 82 10.85 -22.47 -24.00
C LEU A 82 9.41 -22.91 -23.77
N LEU A 83 8.79 -23.52 -24.79
CA LEU A 83 7.37 -23.92 -24.76
C LEU A 83 7.16 -25.39 -24.34
N ARG A 84 8.21 -26.15 -24.04
CA ARG A 84 8.08 -27.54 -23.62
C ARG A 84 7.69 -27.60 -22.13
N PRO A 85 6.46 -28.03 -21.79
CA PRO A 85 6.03 -28.11 -20.40
C PRO A 85 6.67 -29.32 -19.69
N PHE A 86 6.80 -29.22 -18.35
CA PHE A 86 7.35 -30.25 -17.46
C PHE A 86 8.81 -30.63 -17.73
N ARG A 87 9.61 -29.74 -18.33
CA ARG A 87 11.03 -29.95 -18.52
C ARG A 87 11.76 -30.12 -17.17
N PHE A 88 11.35 -29.39 -16.14
CA PHE A 88 11.90 -29.52 -14.80
C PHE A 88 11.86 -30.93 -14.25
N VAL A 89 10.91 -31.77 -14.70
CA VAL A 89 10.83 -33.19 -14.27
C VAL A 89 12.01 -34.01 -14.82
N ASP A 90 12.42 -33.74 -16.07
CA ASP A 90 13.57 -34.39 -16.67
C ASP A 90 14.87 -33.92 -16.00
N ASP A 91 14.97 -32.61 -15.75
CA ASP A 91 16.10 -32.00 -15.04
C ASP A 91 16.20 -32.54 -13.60
N PHE A 92 15.08 -32.73 -12.89
CA PHE A 92 15.05 -33.38 -11.55
C PHE A 92 15.55 -34.82 -11.60
N ARG A 93 15.15 -35.59 -12.63
CA ARG A 93 15.61 -36.98 -12.79
C ARG A 93 17.12 -37.05 -13.04
N GLU A 94 17.66 -36.12 -13.81
CA GLU A 94 19.09 -36.05 -14.09
C GLU A 94 19.88 -35.68 -12.84
N VAL A 95 19.48 -34.63 -12.12
CA VAL A 95 20.11 -34.24 -10.84
C VAL A 95 20.02 -35.37 -9.80
N ALA A 96 18.86 -36.06 -9.68
CA ALA A 96 18.67 -37.14 -8.74
C ALA A 96 19.54 -38.38 -9.02
N ARG A 97 19.95 -38.59 -10.29
CA ARG A 97 20.84 -39.71 -10.67
C ARG A 97 22.29 -39.42 -10.30
N THR A 98 22.69 -38.18 -10.23
CA THR A 98 24.10 -37.76 -10.10
C THR A 98 24.44 -37.20 -8.73
N SER A 99 23.43 -36.89 -7.89
CA SER A 99 23.59 -36.16 -6.63
C SER A 99 23.07 -36.96 -5.42
N SER A 100 23.65 -36.71 -4.26
CA SER A 100 23.10 -37.18 -2.99
C SER A 100 21.76 -36.44 -2.67
N PRO A 101 20.90 -36.96 -1.77
CA PRO A 101 19.63 -36.31 -1.40
C PRO A 101 19.81 -34.86 -0.92
N ARG A 102 20.91 -34.55 -0.25
CA ARG A 102 21.21 -33.19 0.23
C ARG A 102 21.60 -32.26 -0.92
N GLU A 103 22.42 -32.74 -1.85
CA GLU A 103 22.84 -31.99 -3.03
C GLU A 103 21.66 -31.79 -3.99
N PHE A 104 20.77 -32.78 -4.13
CA PHE A 104 19.52 -32.65 -4.89
C PHE A 104 18.69 -31.48 -4.40
N ILE A 105 18.39 -31.39 -3.10
CA ILE A 105 17.60 -30.30 -2.52
C ILE A 105 18.33 -28.95 -2.64
N ALA A 106 19.66 -28.95 -2.60
CA ALA A 106 20.50 -27.76 -2.73
C ALA A 106 20.76 -27.37 -4.19
N SER A 107 20.30 -28.15 -5.18
CA SER A 107 20.49 -27.82 -6.59
C SER A 107 19.69 -26.58 -7.02
N SER A 108 20.25 -25.77 -7.90
CA SER A 108 19.58 -24.58 -8.43
C SER A 108 18.26 -24.91 -9.12
N THR A 109 18.21 -26.04 -9.82
CA THR A 109 17.00 -26.53 -10.51
C THR A 109 15.84 -26.80 -9.55
N VAL A 110 16.10 -27.49 -8.43
CA VAL A 110 15.06 -27.74 -7.41
C VAL A 110 14.67 -26.46 -6.70
N GLN A 111 15.64 -25.63 -6.34
CA GLN A 111 15.39 -24.35 -5.68
C GLN A 111 14.54 -23.42 -6.54
N GLN A 112 14.81 -23.31 -7.84
CA GLN A 112 14.02 -22.49 -8.76
C GLN A 112 12.55 -22.89 -8.75
N VAL A 113 12.24 -24.17 -8.93
CA VAL A 113 10.86 -24.67 -8.93
C VAL A 113 10.18 -24.43 -7.58
N VAL A 114 10.86 -24.73 -6.47
CA VAL A 114 10.33 -24.53 -5.13
C VAL A 114 10.07 -23.07 -4.85
N PHE A 115 10.99 -22.16 -5.21
CA PHE A 115 10.81 -20.73 -5.02
C PHE A 115 9.70 -20.14 -5.87
N ASN A 116 9.55 -20.57 -7.12
CA ASN A 116 8.44 -20.15 -7.97
C ASN A 116 7.09 -20.55 -7.34
N VAL A 117 6.95 -21.79 -6.89
CA VAL A 117 5.74 -22.23 -6.18
C VAL A 117 5.53 -21.40 -4.91
N LEU A 118 6.53 -21.30 -4.03
CA LEU A 118 6.42 -20.61 -2.74
C LEU A 118 6.13 -19.12 -2.91
N LEU A 119 6.68 -18.48 -3.93
CA LEU A 119 6.44 -17.06 -4.21
C LEU A 119 4.97 -16.79 -4.53
N PHE A 120 4.26 -17.70 -5.18
CA PHE A 120 2.87 -17.52 -5.59
C PHE A 120 1.84 -18.06 -4.59
N VAL A 121 2.24 -18.83 -3.58
CA VAL A 121 1.34 -19.27 -2.50
C VAL A 121 0.67 -18.09 -1.79
N PRO A 122 1.38 -17.02 -1.35
CA PRO A 122 0.76 -15.86 -0.73
C PRO A 122 -0.26 -15.16 -1.64
N LEU A 123 -0.04 -15.12 -2.97
CA LEU A 123 -1.00 -14.55 -3.92
C LEU A 123 -2.37 -15.24 -3.81
N GLY A 124 -2.37 -16.57 -3.88
CA GLY A 124 -3.60 -17.36 -3.75
C GLY A 124 -4.32 -17.13 -2.41
N ILE A 125 -3.55 -17.11 -1.32
CA ILE A 125 -4.06 -16.83 0.03
C ILE A 125 -4.72 -15.45 0.08
N PHE A 126 -4.01 -14.40 -0.30
CA PHE A 126 -4.50 -13.02 -0.16
C PHE A 126 -5.68 -12.72 -1.08
N LEU A 127 -5.65 -13.17 -2.33
CA LEU A 127 -6.75 -12.98 -3.26
C LEU A 127 -8.04 -13.66 -2.76
N ARG A 128 -7.92 -14.83 -2.14
CA ARG A 128 -9.05 -15.55 -1.59
C ARG A 128 -9.52 -15.00 -0.25
N ALA A 129 -8.60 -14.79 0.71
CA ALA A 129 -8.94 -14.43 2.09
C ALA A 129 -9.23 -12.94 2.28
N LEU A 130 -8.47 -12.04 1.63
CA LEU A 130 -8.64 -10.59 1.80
C LEU A 130 -9.61 -9.99 0.78
N ILE A 131 -9.42 -10.31 -0.51
CA ILE A 131 -10.20 -9.74 -1.61
C ILE A 131 -11.48 -10.54 -1.83
N ARG A 132 -11.50 -11.82 -1.38
CA ARG A 132 -12.64 -12.75 -1.49
C ARG A 132 -13.05 -13.06 -2.93
N LEU A 133 -12.08 -13.11 -3.84
CA LEU A 133 -12.34 -13.54 -5.21
C LEU A 133 -12.87 -14.98 -5.25
N PRO A 134 -13.78 -15.31 -6.17
CA PRO A 134 -14.17 -16.69 -6.40
C PRO A 134 -12.96 -17.52 -6.87
N TRP A 135 -12.95 -18.82 -6.62
CA TRP A 135 -11.82 -19.69 -6.87
C TRP A 135 -11.23 -19.59 -8.28
N TRP A 136 -12.11 -19.50 -9.29
CA TRP A 136 -11.68 -19.38 -10.69
C TRP A 136 -10.99 -18.04 -10.98
N ALA A 137 -11.44 -16.94 -10.34
CA ALA A 137 -10.80 -15.63 -10.49
C ALA A 137 -9.44 -15.56 -9.80
N VAL A 138 -9.25 -16.30 -8.70
CA VAL A 138 -7.94 -16.44 -8.05
C VAL A 138 -6.96 -17.14 -9.00
N ILE A 139 -7.37 -18.24 -9.62
CA ILE A 139 -6.53 -18.98 -10.58
C ILE A 139 -6.23 -18.11 -11.80
N ALA A 140 -7.25 -17.45 -12.36
CA ALA A 140 -7.08 -16.55 -13.50
C ALA A 140 -6.12 -15.40 -13.19
N ALA A 141 -6.20 -14.81 -11.99
CA ALA A 141 -5.28 -13.77 -11.53
C ALA A 141 -3.85 -14.31 -11.36
N GLY A 142 -3.69 -15.53 -10.84
CA GLY A 142 -2.39 -16.20 -10.76
C GLY A 142 -1.75 -16.38 -12.14
N ILE A 143 -2.51 -16.92 -13.10
CA ILE A 143 -2.07 -17.08 -14.50
C ILE A 143 -1.73 -15.70 -15.10
N GLY A 144 -2.58 -14.70 -14.89
CA GLY A 144 -2.35 -13.34 -15.41
C GLY A 144 -1.09 -12.71 -14.82
N THR A 145 -0.85 -12.90 -13.52
CA THR A 145 0.35 -12.36 -12.84
C THR A 145 1.62 -13.04 -13.36
N THR A 146 1.64 -14.36 -13.50
CA THR A 146 2.82 -15.07 -14.02
C THR A 146 3.07 -14.71 -15.49
N LEU A 147 2.04 -14.61 -16.33
CA LEU A 147 2.19 -14.13 -17.70
C LEU A 147 2.77 -12.71 -17.74
N LEU A 148 2.29 -11.81 -16.88
CA LEU A 148 2.82 -10.44 -16.80
C LEU A 148 4.30 -10.45 -16.43
N VAL A 149 4.71 -11.27 -15.46
CA VAL A 149 6.11 -11.43 -15.05
C VAL A 149 6.94 -11.94 -16.23
N GLU A 150 6.54 -13.05 -16.85
CA GLU A 150 7.26 -13.67 -17.97
C GLU A 150 7.41 -12.72 -19.17
N PHE A 151 6.32 -12.01 -19.55
CA PHE A 151 6.38 -11.02 -20.63
C PHE A 151 7.27 -9.83 -20.27
N THR A 152 7.26 -9.38 -19.03
CA THR A 152 8.12 -8.29 -18.57
C THR A 152 9.59 -8.69 -18.69
N GLN A 153 9.94 -9.91 -18.29
CA GLN A 153 11.30 -10.44 -18.38
C GLN A 153 11.73 -10.67 -19.83
N LEU A 154 10.85 -11.25 -20.65
CA LEU A 154 11.09 -11.50 -22.08
C LEU A 154 11.31 -10.22 -22.89
N THR A 155 10.63 -9.13 -22.51
CA THR A 155 10.76 -7.83 -23.19
C THR A 155 11.88 -6.96 -22.65
N GLY A 156 12.68 -7.45 -21.70
CA GLY A 156 13.69 -6.64 -21.02
C GLY A 156 13.06 -5.47 -20.30
N ASN A 157 12.08 -5.73 -19.44
CA ASN A 157 11.32 -4.72 -18.70
C ASN A 157 10.67 -3.68 -19.63
N TRP A 158 9.98 -4.15 -20.68
CA TRP A 158 9.31 -3.29 -21.68
C TRP A 158 10.26 -2.35 -22.41
N GLY A 159 11.48 -2.80 -22.65
CA GLY A 159 12.53 -2.04 -23.34
C GLY A 159 13.32 -1.08 -22.43
N LEU A 160 13.13 -1.14 -21.11
CA LEU A 160 13.95 -0.40 -20.15
C LEU A 160 15.33 -1.04 -19.96
N SER A 161 15.45 -2.36 -20.20
CA SER A 161 16.73 -3.07 -20.26
C SER A 161 17.26 -3.10 -21.69
N PRO A 162 18.58 -3.04 -21.92
CA PRO A 162 19.19 -3.07 -23.27
C PRO A 162 18.83 -4.32 -24.06
N CYS A 163 18.55 -5.44 -23.39
CA CYS A 163 18.10 -6.69 -24.00
C CYS A 163 17.27 -7.51 -23.00
N PRO A 164 16.53 -8.55 -23.47
CA PRO A 164 15.93 -9.54 -22.59
C PRO A 164 17.00 -10.24 -21.75
N TYR A 165 16.77 -10.38 -20.46
CA TYR A 165 17.76 -10.96 -19.52
C TYR A 165 17.32 -12.31 -18.94
N ARG A 166 16.11 -12.77 -19.25
CA ARG A 166 15.59 -14.09 -18.86
C ARG A 166 14.89 -14.78 -20.01
N VAL A 167 14.83 -16.10 -19.91
CA VAL A 167 14.13 -16.98 -20.82
C VAL A 167 12.66 -17.05 -20.41
N PHE A 168 11.73 -16.97 -21.34
CA PHE A 168 10.32 -17.25 -21.09
C PHE A 168 10.13 -18.76 -20.99
N GLU A 169 9.69 -19.26 -19.85
CA GLU A 169 9.49 -20.70 -19.61
C GLU A 169 8.04 -21.02 -19.27
N VAL A 170 7.43 -21.96 -20.02
CA VAL A 170 6.08 -22.48 -19.70
C VAL A 170 6.08 -23.19 -18.34
N ASP A 171 7.20 -23.73 -17.91
CA ASP A 171 7.33 -24.37 -16.60
C ASP A 171 7.14 -23.37 -15.45
N ASP A 172 7.55 -22.11 -15.61
CA ASP A 172 7.30 -21.06 -14.64
C ASP A 172 5.81 -20.71 -14.55
N LEU A 173 5.08 -20.75 -15.69
CA LEU A 173 3.62 -20.60 -15.64
C LEU A 173 2.97 -21.73 -14.84
N VAL A 174 3.42 -22.97 -15.01
CA VAL A 174 2.89 -24.13 -14.30
C VAL A 174 3.19 -24.06 -12.80
N THR A 175 4.45 -23.79 -12.45
CA THR A 175 4.90 -23.76 -11.05
C THR A 175 4.30 -22.59 -10.26
N ASN A 176 4.26 -21.39 -10.84
CA ASN A 176 3.65 -20.20 -10.26
C ASN A 176 2.13 -20.37 -10.09
N THR A 177 1.44 -20.90 -11.11
CA THR A 177 0.00 -21.21 -11.01
C THR A 177 -0.26 -22.29 -9.96
N THR A 178 0.59 -23.32 -9.86
CA THR A 178 0.51 -24.33 -8.82
C THR A 178 0.63 -23.70 -7.43
N GLY A 179 1.57 -22.77 -7.23
CA GLY A 179 1.68 -21.98 -6.00
C GLY A 179 0.40 -21.24 -5.66
N THR A 180 -0.21 -20.57 -6.66
CA THR A 180 -1.49 -19.86 -6.49
C THR A 180 -2.62 -20.82 -6.06
N VAL A 181 -2.70 -22.01 -6.67
CA VAL A 181 -3.69 -23.03 -6.32
C VAL A 181 -3.46 -23.56 -4.89
N ILE A 182 -2.22 -23.83 -4.52
CA ILE A 182 -1.89 -24.21 -3.13
C ILE A 182 -2.33 -23.10 -2.16
N GLY A 183 -2.03 -21.85 -2.48
CA GLY A 183 -2.46 -20.70 -1.69
C GLY A 183 -3.98 -20.60 -1.57
N LEU A 184 -4.71 -20.82 -2.65
CA LEU A 184 -6.19 -20.87 -2.64
C LEU A 184 -6.71 -21.94 -1.68
N LEU A 185 -6.09 -23.12 -1.69
CA LEU A 185 -6.47 -24.24 -0.80
C LEU A 185 -6.09 -23.97 0.67
N LEU A 186 -5.02 -23.23 0.92
CA LEU A 186 -4.58 -22.84 2.27
C LEU A 186 -5.36 -21.63 2.82
N ALA A 187 -6.02 -20.84 1.98
CA ALA A 187 -6.72 -19.63 2.40
C ALA A 187 -7.73 -19.85 3.55
N PRO A 188 -8.51 -20.95 3.62
CA PRO A 188 -9.41 -21.22 4.75
C PRO A 188 -8.70 -21.36 6.10
N LEU A 189 -7.40 -21.67 6.12
CA LEU A 189 -6.63 -21.74 7.37
C LEU A 189 -6.49 -20.37 8.03
N LEU A 190 -6.58 -19.28 7.26
CA LEU A 190 -6.61 -17.94 7.83
C LEU A 190 -7.90 -17.65 8.61
N ASP A 191 -8.98 -18.37 8.36
CA ASP A 191 -10.21 -18.25 9.15
C ASP A 191 -10.01 -18.75 10.59
N LEU A 192 -8.96 -19.56 10.83
CA LEU A 192 -8.55 -19.98 12.17
C LEU A 192 -7.77 -18.89 12.92
N TRP A 193 -7.31 -17.85 12.22
CA TRP A 193 -6.56 -16.77 12.85
C TRP A 193 -7.51 -15.80 13.57
N PRO A 194 -7.26 -15.49 14.85
CA PRO A 194 -8.13 -14.62 15.63
C PRO A 194 -8.34 -13.25 14.97
N GLY A 195 -9.60 -12.87 14.80
CA GLY A 195 -9.98 -11.57 14.26
C GLY A 195 -9.97 -11.45 12.73
N THR A 196 -9.78 -12.54 11.98
CA THR A 196 -9.95 -12.54 10.52
C THR A 196 -11.39 -12.80 10.12
N GLN A 197 -12.14 -13.54 10.94
CA GLN A 197 -13.56 -13.79 10.74
C GLN A 197 -14.38 -12.53 11.02
N LEU A 198 -15.22 -12.17 10.08
CA LEU A 198 -16.22 -11.10 10.22
C LEU A 198 -17.53 -11.65 9.68
N ASP A 199 -18.58 -11.58 10.48
CA ASP A 199 -19.92 -12.00 10.10
C ASP A 199 -20.55 -11.02 9.12
N GLU A 200 -21.33 -11.51 8.15
CA GLU A 200 -22.02 -10.65 7.18
C GLU A 200 -22.97 -9.63 7.86
N GLY A 201 -23.54 -9.97 9.01
CA GLY A 201 -24.31 -9.05 9.85
C GLY A 201 -23.50 -7.94 10.51
N ASP A 202 -22.19 -8.05 10.51
CA ASP A 202 -21.30 -7.02 11.09
C ASP A 202 -21.28 -5.72 10.28
N ARG A 203 -21.63 -5.75 9.00
CA ARG A 203 -21.64 -4.57 8.12
C ARG A 203 -22.65 -3.51 8.58
N GLU A 204 -23.84 -3.91 8.98
CA GLU A 204 -24.93 -2.99 9.36
C GLU A 204 -24.93 -2.65 10.85
N ARG A 205 -24.14 -3.34 11.63
CA ARG A 205 -24.10 -3.16 13.07
C ARG A 205 -23.50 -1.82 13.46
N VAL A 206 -24.29 -0.98 14.13
CA VAL A 206 -23.84 0.25 14.74
C VAL A 206 -22.79 -0.07 15.81
N ARG A 207 -21.64 0.59 15.76
CA ARG A 207 -20.53 0.35 16.69
C ARG A 207 -20.08 1.63 17.37
N PRO A 208 -19.70 1.57 18.65
CA PRO A 208 -19.17 2.73 19.35
C PRO A 208 -17.86 3.22 18.71
N ILE A 209 -17.63 4.51 18.77
CA ILE A 209 -16.40 5.14 18.31
C ILE A 209 -15.33 4.94 19.38
N ASN A 210 -14.58 3.87 19.26
CA ASN A 210 -13.51 3.51 20.19
C ASN A 210 -12.14 4.09 19.77
N ARG A 211 -11.15 3.93 20.65
CA ARG A 211 -9.78 4.41 20.43
C ARG A 211 -9.17 3.85 19.13
N LYS A 212 -9.36 2.56 18.85
CA LYS A 212 -8.81 1.91 17.63
C LYS A 212 -9.34 2.56 16.36
N ARG A 213 -10.66 2.78 16.28
CA ARG A 213 -11.32 3.42 15.14
C ARG A 213 -10.81 4.85 14.93
N ARG A 214 -10.57 5.56 16.04
CA ARG A 214 -10.01 6.91 16.03
C ARG A 214 -8.55 6.95 15.54
N LEU A 215 -7.72 6.02 16.01
CA LEU A 215 -6.32 5.93 15.56
C LEU A 215 -6.23 5.61 14.07
N ILE A 216 -7.08 4.71 13.56
CA ILE A 216 -7.14 4.40 12.13
C ILE A 216 -7.59 5.62 11.33
N GLN A 217 -8.58 6.37 11.82
CA GLN A 217 -9.02 7.61 11.17
C GLN A 217 -7.89 8.64 11.07
N VAL A 218 -7.18 8.92 12.17
CA VAL A 218 -6.05 9.86 12.20
C VAL A 218 -4.94 9.38 11.28
N PHE A 219 -4.65 8.08 11.25
CA PHE A 219 -3.69 7.49 10.34
C PHE A 219 -4.09 7.69 8.87
N CYS A 220 -5.37 7.46 8.51
CA CYS A 220 -5.86 7.70 7.15
C CYS A 220 -5.76 9.18 6.76
N ASP A 221 -6.18 10.09 7.63
CA ASP A 221 -6.07 11.53 7.40
C ASP A 221 -4.62 11.97 7.18
N TRP A 222 -3.71 11.47 8.02
CA TRP A 222 -2.28 11.75 7.94
C TRP A 222 -1.65 11.20 6.65
N MET A 223 -1.98 9.96 6.28
CA MET A 223 -1.50 9.35 5.03
C MET A 223 -2.00 10.10 3.79
N ILE A 224 -3.30 10.46 3.75
CA ILE A 224 -3.87 11.21 2.63
C ILE A 224 -3.19 12.58 2.48
N PHE A 225 -2.90 13.24 3.60
CA PHE A 225 -2.17 14.51 3.60
C PHE A 225 -0.76 14.34 3.00
N TRP A 226 0.01 13.36 3.45
CA TRP A 226 1.38 13.14 2.95
C TRP A 226 1.41 12.73 1.48
N ILE A 227 0.50 11.84 1.07
CA ILE A 227 0.38 11.43 -0.34
C ILE A 227 -0.02 12.64 -1.20
N GLY A 228 -1.03 13.41 -0.77
CA GLY A 228 -1.48 14.60 -1.47
C GLY A 228 -0.38 15.67 -1.60
N SER A 229 0.38 15.90 -0.51
CA SER A 229 1.51 16.83 -0.49
C SER A 229 2.64 16.38 -1.42
N ALA A 230 2.98 15.10 -1.41
CA ALA A 230 4.00 14.54 -2.31
C ALA A 230 3.60 14.68 -3.79
N VAL A 231 2.35 14.36 -4.12
CA VAL A 231 1.82 14.52 -5.49
C VAL A 231 1.80 15.98 -5.91
N ALA A 232 1.40 16.88 -5.02
CA ALA A 232 1.40 18.33 -5.31
C ALA A 232 2.82 18.85 -5.52
N SER A 233 3.78 18.44 -4.68
CA SER A 233 5.19 18.83 -4.82
C SER A 233 5.82 18.33 -6.12
N LEU A 234 5.54 17.07 -6.50
CA LEU A 234 5.96 16.51 -7.80
C LEU A 234 5.32 17.28 -8.97
N GLY A 235 4.04 17.63 -8.85
CA GLY A 235 3.35 18.44 -9.85
C GLY A 235 3.98 19.81 -10.01
N VAL A 236 4.30 20.49 -8.92
CA VAL A 236 5.00 21.78 -8.93
C VAL A 236 6.37 21.66 -9.60
N ALA A 237 7.16 20.66 -9.21
CA ALA A 237 8.49 20.45 -9.80
C ALA A 237 8.41 20.17 -11.31
N PHE A 238 7.44 19.36 -11.74
CA PHE A 238 7.22 19.07 -13.16
C PHE A 238 6.80 20.32 -13.96
N VAL A 239 5.87 21.10 -13.44
CA VAL A 239 5.41 22.34 -14.12
C VAL A 239 6.55 23.35 -14.24
N LEU A 240 7.32 23.58 -13.18
CA LEU A 240 8.45 24.52 -13.20
C LEU A 240 9.57 24.05 -14.14
N ALA A 241 9.82 22.74 -14.21
CA ALA A 241 10.77 22.18 -15.16
C ALA A 241 10.29 22.27 -16.61
N ALA A 242 8.99 22.05 -16.87
CA ALA A 242 8.39 22.18 -18.20
C ALA A 242 8.37 23.63 -18.70
N LEU A 243 8.43 24.60 -17.79
CA LEU A 243 8.55 26.04 -18.12
C LEU A 243 10.00 26.54 -18.17
N ASP A 244 10.99 25.62 -18.12
CA ASP A 244 12.43 25.92 -18.05
C ASP A 244 12.83 26.86 -16.90
N MET A 245 12.01 26.95 -15.85
CA MET A 245 12.29 27.80 -14.69
C MET A 245 13.28 27.16 -13.72
N VAL A 246 13.35 25.82 -13.68
CA VAL A 246 14.25 25.02 -12.81
C VAL A 246 14.65 23.73 -13.51
N SER A 247 15.81 23.18 -13.16
CA SER A 247 16.18 21.82 -13.53
C SER A 247 15.48 20.80 -12.62
N LEU A 248 15.18 19.62 -13.14
CA LEU A 248 14.68 18.50 -12.32
C LEU A 248 15.69 18.18 -11.20
N GLY A 249 15.21 18.10 -9.97
CA GLY A 249 16.04 17.88 -8.77
C GLY A 249 16.46 19.17 -8.04
N THR A 250 16.11 20.36 -8.53
CA THR A 250 16.33 21.62 -7.79
C THR A 250 15.52 21.62 -6.50
N PRO A 251 16.11 21.94 -5.33
CA PRO A 251 15.35 22.09 -4.09
C PRO A 251 14.32 23.22 -4.18
N LEU A 252 13.06 22.90 -4.00
CA LEU A 252 11.93 23.83 -4.12
C LEU A 252 11.23 24.04 -2.77
N ALA A 253 12.01 24.20 -1.68
CA ALA A 253 11.47 24.25 -0.32
C ALA A 253 10.28 25.20 -0.14
N GLY A 254 10.38 26.43 -0.62
CA GLY A 254 9.28 27.40 -0.53
C GLY A 254 8.03 27.00 -1.33
N ALA A 255 8.22 26.52 -2.57
CA ALA A 255 7.11 26.08 -3.42
C ALA A 255 6.45 24.82 -2.85
N ASN A 256 7.23 23.88 -2.35
CA ASN A 256 6.72 22.67 -1.69
C ASN A 256 5.97 23.01 -0.40
N ALA A 257 6.45 23.95 0.41
CA ALA A 257 5.75 24.42 1.61
C ALA A 257 4.38 25.03 1.27
N VAL A 258 4.29 25.82 0.20
CA VAL A 258 3.02 26.38 -0.28
C VAL A 258 2.09 25.27 -0.77
N ALA A 259 2.60 24.32 -1.56
CA ALA A 259 1.82 23.18 -2.04
C ALA A 259 1.28 22.36 -0.88
N GLU A 260 2.10 22.06 0.13
CA GLU A 260 1.73 21.34 1.34
C GLU A 260 0.64 22.09 2.15
N ALA A 261 0.79 23.40 2.33
CA ALA A 261 -0.21 24.22 3.01
C ALA A 261 -1.56 24.23 2.27
N LEU A 262 -1.54 24.35 0.93
CA LEU A 262 -2.75 24.30 0.10
C LEU A 262 -3.46 22.96 0.18
N VAL A 263 -2.70 21.84 0.11
CA VAL A 263 -3.24 20.50 0.30
C VAL A 263 -3.85 20.36 1.69
N GLY A 264 -3.17 20.82 2.75
CA GLY A 264 -3.68 20.79 4.11
C GLY A 264 -4.97 21.59 4.30
N VAL A 265 -5.04 22.79 3.73
CA VAL A 265 -6.27 23.62 3.75
C VAL A 265 -7.39 22.92 2.98
N ALA A 266 -7.11 22.38 1.79
CA ALA A 266 -8.12 21.66 1.00
C ALA A 266 -8.68 20.45 1.76
N LEU A 267 -7.81 19.63 2.36
CA LEU A 267 -8.20 18.41 3.04
C LEU A 267 -8.85 18.65 4.41
N PHE A 268 -8.35 19.60 5.19
CA PHE A 268 -8.77 19.77 6.59
C PHE A 268 -9.68 20.98 6.85
N VAL A 269 -9.89 21.80 5.84
CA VAL A 269 -10.89 22.88 5.87
C VAL A 269 -11.91 22.71 4.75
N GLY A 270 -11.45 22.58 3.49
CA GLY A 270 -12.32 22.47 2.31
C GLY A 270 -13.20 21.23 2.35
N VAL A 271 -12.61 20.05 2.54
CA VAL A 271 -13.36 18.80 2.63
C VAL A 271 -14.37 18.81 3.78
N PRO A 272 -14.01 19.17 5.05
CA PRO A 272 -14.99 19.25 6.12
C PRO A 272 -16.13 20.26 5.85
N LEU A 273 -15.87 21.37 5.21
CA LEU A 273 -16.94 22.30 4.81
C LEU A 273 -17.90 21.71 3.79
N ALA A 274 -17.39 20.91 2.84
CA ALA A 274 -18.19 20.25 1.82
C ALA A 274 -18.92 18.99 2.32
N THR A 275 -18.52 18.44 3.46
CA THR A 275 -18.99 17.14 3.98
C THR A 275 -19.65 17.24 5.36
N HIS A 276 -20.24 18.37 5.68
CA HIS A 276 -20.92 18.60 6.97
C HIS A 276 -20.00 18.35 8.20
N GLY A 277 -18.72 18.70 8.05
CA GLY A 277 -17.74 18.66 9.15
C GLY A 277 -16.85 17.42 9.19
N GLU A 278 -16.96 16.49 8.24
CA GLU A 278 -16.20 15.24 8.24
C GLU A 278 -14.89 15.36 7.47
N THR A 279 -13.81 14.77 8.00
CA THR A 279 -12.56 14.55 7.24
C THR A 279 -12.68 13.31 6.36
N LEU A 280 -11.75 13.12 5.40
CA LEU A 280 -11.71 11.89 4.60
C LEU A 280 -11.47 10.64 5.46
N GLY A 281 -10.60 10.74 6.47
CA GLY A 281 -10.37 9.65 7.41
C GLY A 281 -11.63 9.31 8.24
N GLU A 282 -12.43 10.31 8.66
CA GLU A 282 -13.71 10.09 9.32
C GLU A 282 -14.69 9.35 8.42
N LYS A 283 -14.80 9.74 7.14
CA LYS A 283 -15.63 9.03 6.15
C LYS A 283 -15.17 7.60 5.88
N ILE A 284 -13.86 7.38 5.80
CA ILE A 284 -13.29 6.05 5.59
C ILE A 284 -13.70 5.09 6.71
N VAL A 285 -13.66 5.55 7.95
CA VAL A 285 -14.02 4.72 9.11
C VAL A 285 -15.50 4.81 9.49
N LEU A 286 -16.37 5.33 8.62
CA LEU A 286 -17.83 5.45 8.80
C LEU A 286 -18.20 6.27 10.06
N VAL A 287 -17.58 7.43 10.22
CA VAL A 287 -17.84 8.37 11.31
C VAL A 287 -18.46 9.64 10.76
N SER A 288 -19.64 9.99 11.22
CA SER A 288 -20.29 11.26 10.96
C SER A 288 -20.06 12.25 12.11
N VAL A 289 -20.08 13.54 11.79
CA VAL A 289 -19.88 14.65 12.73
C VAL A 289 -21.17 15.47 12.81
N LYS A 290 -21.69 15.60 14.04
CA LYS A 290 -22.94 16.32 14.29
C LYS A 290 -22.80 17.20 15.54
N THR A 291 -23.75 18.12 15.73
CA THR A 291 -23.95 18.82 16.99
C THR A 291 -24.41 17.84 18.08
N ARG A 292 -24.45 18.31 19.33
CA ARG A 292 -24.94 17.48 20.47
C ARG A 292 -26.41 17.04 20.27
N ASP A 293 -27.18 17.83 19.53
CA ASP A 293 -28.60 17.57 19.25
C ASP A 293 -28.81 16.73 17.98
N GLY A 294 -27.73 16.17 17.38
CA GLY A 294 -27.81 15.33 16.20
C GLY A 294 -27.95 16.07 14.86
N ARG A 295 -27.95 17.41 14.85
CA ARG A 295 -28.07 18.23 13.64
C ARG A 295 -26.72 18.40 12.93
N ASP A 296 -26.76 18.80 11.68
CA ASP A 296 -25.55 19.16 10.93
C ASP A 296 -24.84 20.38 11.57
N PRO A 297 -23.50 20.36 11.60
CA PRO A 297 -22.76 21.48 12.18
C PRO A 297 -22.80 22.70 11.30
N GLY A 298 -22.94 23.87 11.92
CA GLY A 298 -22.76 25.14 11.21
C GLY A 298 -21.31 25.39 10.83
N VAL A 299 -21.09 26.23 9.80
CA VAL A 299 -19.76 26.55 9.26
C VAL A 299 -18.75 26.98 10.35
N GLY A 300 -19.16 27.80 11.31
CA GLY A 300 -18.28 28.24 12.40
C GLY A 300 -17.77 27.09 13.28
N ALA A 301 -18.61 26.10 13.58
CA ALA A 301 -18.21 24.91 14.34
C ALA A 301 -17.27 24.01 13.55
N VAL A 302 -17.49 23.88 12.23
CA VAL A 302 -16.59 23.15 11.31
C VAL A 302 -15.22 23.81 11.25
N LEU A 303 -15.17 25.12 11.07
CA LEU A 303 -13.92 25.87 11.06
C LEU A 303 -13.17 25.77 12.37
N LEU A 304 -13.86 25.86 13.51
CA LEU A 304 -13.24 25.71 14.82
C LEU A 304 -12.68 24.29 15.03
N LYS A 305 -13.41 23.26 14.59
CA LYS A 305 -12.91 21.88 14.55
C LYS A 305 -11.63 21.76 13.72
N SER A 306 -11.59 22.34 12.53
CA SER A 306 -10.45 22.30 11.60
C SER A 306 -9.23 23.01 12.19
N VAL A 307 -9.41 24.24 12.68
CA VAL A 307 -8.33 25.06 13.26
C VAL A 307 -7.77 24.43 14.54
N SER A 308 -8.61 23.92 15.41
CA SER A 308 -8.16 23.25 16.64
C SER A 308 -7.69 21.82 16.43
N GLY A 309 -7.96 21.20 15.27
CA GLY A 309 -7.61 19.83 14.92
C GLY A 309 -6.31 19.73 14.14
N TRP A 310 -6.40 19.69 12.83
CA TRP A 310 -5.27 19.43 11.94
C TRP A 310 -4.44 20.66 11.56
N MET A 311 -5.00 21.87 11.62
CA MET A 311 -4.30 23.07 11.12
C MET A 311 -2.98 23.39 11.85
N PRO A 312 -2.82 23.17 13.19
CA PRO A 312 -1.52 23.38 13.83
C PRO A 312 -0.44 22.45 13.29
N PHE A 313 -0.79 21.19 12.94
CA PHE A 313 0.11 20.27 12.28
C PHE A 313 0.45 20.75 10.87
N VAL A 314 -0.54 21.11 10.04
CA VAL A 314 -0.33 21.59 8.67
C VAL A 314 0.58 22.81 8.63
N VAL A 315 0.32 23.80 9.49
CA VAL A 315 1.12 25.04 9.53
C VAL A 315 2.56 24.76 9.96
N SER A 316 2.76 23.97 11.02
CA SER A 316 4.10 23.66 11.49
C SER A 316 4.87 22.78 10.49
N SER A 317 4.21 21.82 9.83
CA SER A 317 4.82 20.99 8.79
C SER A 317 5.25 21.81 7.57
N ALA A 318 4.37 22.64 7.04
CA ALA A 318 4.69 23.52 5.91
C ALA A 318 5.82 24.52 6.23
N LEU A 319 5.86 25.07 7.43
CA LEU A 319 6.95 25.94 7.88
C LEU A 319 8.27 25.18 8.01
N GLY A 320 8.24 23.92 8.49
CA GLY A 320 9.39 23.02 8.51
C GLY A 320 9.92 22.77 7.09
N THR A 321 9.03 22.44 6.15
CA THR A 321 9.35 22.27 4.72
C THR A 321 9.95 23.56 4.11
N ALA A 322 9.54 24.73 4.57
CA ALA A 322 10.13 26.02 4.19
C ALA A 322 11.51 26.28 4.84
N GLY A 323 11.98 25.41 5.72
CA GLY A 323 13.26 25.52 6.40
C GLY A 323 13.25 26.33 7.71
N VAL A 324 12.07 26.58 8.28
CA VAL A 324 11.97 27.25 9.58
C VAL A 324 12.33 26.30 10.71
N ALA A 325 13.42 26.61 11.40
CA ALA A 325 13.98 25.74 12.44
C ALA A 325 12.98 25.42 13.56
N GLY A 326 12.91 24.18 14.01
CA GLY A 326 12.08 23.72 15.13
C GLY A 326 10.62 23.44 14.75
N MET A 327 10.15 23.78 13.56
CA MET A 327 8.76 23.54 13.14
C MET A 327 8.45 22.06 12.96
N ASP A 328 9.43 21.26 12.51
CA ASP A 328 9.29 19.80 12.43
C ASP A 328 9.04 19.16 13.81
N LEU A 329 9.73 19.64 14.83
CA LEU A 329 9.51 19.19 16.21
C LEU A 329 8.12 19.59 16.71
N LEU A 330 7.61 20.76 16.34
CA LEU A 330 6.24 21.17 16.69
C LEU A 330 5.20 20.30 15.97
N SER A 331 5.42 19.95 14.72
CA SER A 331 4.52 19.06 13.97
C SER A 331 4.47 17.67 14.60
N LEU A 332 5.63 17.10 14.96
CA LEU A 332 5.71 15.83 15.69
C LEU A 332 5.06 15.92 17.07
N GLY A 333 5.29 17.04 17.79
CA GLY A 333 4.67 17.31 19.09
C GLY A 333 3.14 17.36 19.01
N TRP A 334 2.60 17.96 17.95
CA TRP A 334 1.15 18.02 17.73
C TRP A 334 0.55 16.64 17.44
N ILE A 335 1.23 15.82 16.65
CA ILE A 335 0.81 14.42 16.41
C ILE A 335 0.84 13.65 17.73
N ALA A 336 1.92 13.73 18.48
CA ALA A 336 2.05 13.05 19.76
C ALA A 336 0.96 13.49 20.75
N PHE A 337 0.68 14.81 20.85
CA PHE A 337 -0.41 15.36 21.64
C PHE A 337 -1.76 14.77 21.20
N THR A 338 -2.04 14.75 19.91
CA THR A 338 -3.30 14.22 19.36
C THR A 338 -3.47 12.74 19.69
N LEU A 339 -2.42 11.93 19.53
CA LEU A 339 -2.44 10.51 19.87
C LEU A 339 -2.65 10.27 21.36
N VAL A 340 -1.92 10.96 22.23
CA VAL A 340 -2.07 10.86 23.69
C VAL A 340 -3.46 11.29 24.11
N TYR A 341 -4.01 12.36 23.51
CA TYR A 341 -5.34 12.82 23.82
C TYR A 341 -6.42 11.80 23.45
N ILE A 342 -6.32 11.16 22.27
CA ILE A 342 -7.22 10.08 21.80
C ILE A 342 -7.15 8.87 22.74
N LEU A 343 -5.95 8.50 23.20
CA LEU A 343 -5.78 7.39 24.14
C LEU A 343 -6.48 7.66 25.51
N ARG A 344 -6.57 8.92 25.90
CA ARG A 344 -7.28 9.33 27.15
C ARG A 344 -8.77 9.57 26.91
N ARG A 345 -9.12 10.27 25.82
CA ARG A 345 -10.48 10.67 25.47
C ARG A 345 -10.74 10.41 23.96
N PRO A 346 -11.50 9.37 23.61
CA PRO A 346 -11.73 9.00 22.20
C PRO A 346 -12.38 10.09 21.34
N GLU A 347 -13.11 11.02 21.95
CA GLU A 347 -13.74 12.15 21.25
C GLU A 347 -12.71 13.06 20.57
N GLY A 348 -11.51 13.21 21.16
CA GLY A 348 -10.46 14.07 20.64
C GLY A 348 -10.62 15.54 20.99
N PHE A 349 -9.51 16.30 20.97
CA PHE A 349 -9.46 17.71 21.37
C PHE A 349 -10.34 18.60 20.48
N SER A 350 -10.30 18.43 19.17
CA SER A 350 -11.05 19.26 18.21
C SER A 350 -12.57 19.18 18.38
N MET A 351 -13.11 18.06 18.84
CA MET A 351 -14.53 17.93 19.16
C MET A 351 -14.88 18.66 20.46
N ALA A 352 -14.03 18.55 21.46
CA ALA A 352 -14.22 19.27 22.71
C ALA A 352 -14.20 20.80 22.50
N ALA A 353 -13.28 21.29 21.65
CA ALA A 353 -13.16 22.70 21.31
C ALA A 353 -14.35 23.23 20.50
N SER A 354 -14.85 22.46 19.53
CA SER A 354 -15.93 22.86 18.63
C SER A 354 -17.35 22.58 19.15
N GLY A 355 -17.49 21.83 20.26
CA GLY A 355 -18.77 21.41 20.80
C GLY A 355 -19.49 20.33 19.97
N LEU A 356 -18.81 19.78 18.99
CA LEU A 356 -19.33 18.74 18.10
C LEU A 356 -19.16 17.34 18.72
N ARG A 357 -19.86 16.36 18.18
CA ARG A 357 -19.77 14.94 18.54
C ARG A 357 -19.64 14.07 17.31
N ARG A 358 -19.06 12.90 17.50
CA ARG A 358 -18.92 11.85 16.49
C ARG A 358 -19.97 10.77 16.69
N PHE A 359 -20.57 10.34 15.60
CA PHE A 359 -21.55 9.27 15.58
C PHE A 359 -21.11 8.22 14.56
N ASP A 360 -21.58 6.99 14.73
CA ASP A 360 -21.46 5.99 13.69
C ASP A 360 -22.38 6.39 12.53
N ASP A 361 -21.89 6.47 11.31
CA ASP A 361 -22.63 6.90 10.13
C ASP A 361 -23.85 6.04 9.81
N ARG A 362 -23.92 4.84 10.40
CA ARG A 362 -25.03 3.89 10.28
C ARG A 362 -26.16 4.12 11.28
N VAL A 363 -26.00 5.07 12.20
CA VAL A 363 -27.09 5.47 13.10
C VAL A 363 -28.07 6.31 12.30
N ALA A 364 -29.32 5.81 12.13
CA ALA A 364 -30.40 6.62 11.63
C ALA A 364 -30.69 7.72 12.69
N LEU A 365 -30.11 8.90 12.49
CA LEU A 365 -30.48 10.07 13.29
C LEU A 365 -31.83 10.59 12.78
N PRO A 366 -32.72 11.09 13.67
CA PRO A 366 -34.00 11.64 13.22
C PRO A 366 -33.72 12.76 12.21
N SER A 367 -34.33 12.63 11.02
CA SER A 367 -34.34 13.68 10.02
C SER A 367 -34.94 14.93 10.62
N SER A 368 -34.16 16.01 10.68
CA SER A 368 -34.59 17.35 11.10
C SER A 368 -35.63 17.95 10.16
#